data_28ca482a1d7c07a42fb505da5589432a
#
_entry.id   28ca482a1d7c07a42fb505da5589432a
#
_cell.length_a   1.000
_cell.length_b   1.000
_cell.length_c   1.000
_cell.angle_alpha   90.00
_cell.angle_beta   90.00
_cell.angle_gamma   90.00
#
_symmetry.space_group_name_H-M   'P 1'
#
loop_
_entity.id
_entity.type
_entity.pdbx_description
1 polymer ?
#
loop_
_entity_poly.entity_id
_entity_poly.type
_entity_poly.pdbx_seq_one_letter_code
_entity_poly.pdbx_strand_id
1 'polypeptide(L)'
;MKTSLLICAFTWGLASAAVTNAAVNDAKATQLAAKYNCQACHAVDKKVVGPSYKEVAKKYAGDKAAAEKLEHKVKSGGSGVWGAIPMPPNNVPDADLKTLVEWILAAK
;
A
#
# COMPACT_ATOMS: atom_id res chain seq x y z
N MET A 1 37.83 42.30 39.64
CA MET A 1 37.01 42.26 38.41
C MET A 1 36.77 40.82 38.06
N LYS A 2 35.58 40.34 38.29
CA LYS A 2 35.22 38.95 37.99
C LYS A 2 34.45 38.92 36.66
N THR A 3 35.06 38.43 35.63
CA THR A 3 34.43 38.22 34.31
C THR A 3 33.75 36.87 34.33
N SER A 4 32.43 36.87 34.42
CA SER A 4 31.62 35.66 34.26
C SER A 4 31.44 35.36 32.76
N LEU A 5 32.04 34.26 32.29
CA LEU A 5 31.74 33.68 30.97
C LEU A 5 30.42 32.91 31.06
N LEU A 6 29.40 33.41 30.40
CA LEU A 6 28.16 32.68 30.13
C LEU A 6 28.39 31.75 28.93
N ILE A 7 28.50 30.46 29.20
CA ILE A 7 28.52 29.43 28.19
C ILE A 7 27.07 29.16 27.77
N CYS A 8 26.68 29.69 26.62
CA CYS A 8 25.44 29.27 25.95
C CYS A 8 25.62 27.87 25.36
N ALA A 9 25.07 26.89 26.06
CA ALA A 9 24.95 25.54 25.50
C ALA A 9 23.85 25.55 24.44
N PHE A 10 24.25 25.52 23.17
CA PHE A 10 23.34 25.33 22.06
C PHE A 10 23.05 23.83 21.95
N THR A 11 21.93 23.40 22.52
CA THR A 11 21.44 22.03 22.28
C THR A 11 20.79 21.96 20.89
N TRP A 12 21.52 21.43 19.94
CA TRP A 12 20.94 21.04 18.67
C TRP A 12 20.04 19.79 18.91
N GLY A 13 18.75 20.03 19.00
CA GLY A 13 17.78 18.97 18.96
C GLY A 13 17.77 18.35 17.56
N LEU A 14 18.28 17.14 17.43
CA LEU A 14 18.09 16.30 16.26
C LEU A 14 16.60 15.96 16.15
N ALA A 15 15.88 16.71 15.34
CA ALA A 15 14.54 16.30 14.92
C ALA A 15 14.70 15.10 13.99
N SER A 16 14.55 13.91 14.54
CA SER A 16 14.39 12.70 13.71
C SER A 16 13.11 12.85 12.90
N ALA A 17 13.25 13.15 11.62
CA ALA A 17 12.14 13.06 10.70
C ALA A 17 11.71 11.58 10.66
N ALA A 18 10.56 11.27 11.26
CA ALA A 18 9.95 9.96 11.12
C ALA A 18 9.59 9.79 9.64
N VAL A 19 10.38 8.97 8.92
CA VAL A 19 10.03 8.52 7.58
C VAL A 19 8.76 7.69 7.76
N THR A 20 7.61 8.24 7.36
CA THR A 20 6.35 7.51 7.40
C THR A 20 6.47 6.34 6.42
N ASN A 21 6.41 5.10 6.92
CA ASN A 21 6.47 3.87 6.11
C ASN A 21 5.46 3.86 4.96
N ALA A 22 4.38 4.63 5.05
CA ALA A 22 3.35 4.77 4.02
C ALA A 22 3.90 5.29 2.68
N ALA A 23 4.78 6.31 2.67
CA ALA A 23 5.33 6.86 1.43
C ALA A 23 6.33 5.91 0.74
N VAL A 24 7.13 5.18 1.53
CA VAL A 24 8.07 4.17 1.01
C VAL A 24 7.32 2.96 0.46
N ASN A 25 6.25 2.53 1.12
CA ASN A 25 5.40 1.44 0.67
C ASN A 25 4.63 1.79 -0.60
N ASP A 26 4.20 3.04 -0.78
CA ASP A 26 3.48 3.51 -1.97
C ASP A 26 4.35 3.40 -3.23
N ALA A 27 5.56 3.92 -3.21
CA ALA A 27 6.49 3.83 -4.34
C ALA A 27 6.82 2.38 -4.69
N LYS A 28 7.12 1.54 -3.71
CA LYS A 28 7.41 0.13 -3.91
C LYS A 28 6.18 -0.62 -4.45
N ALA A 29 5.02 -0.40 -3.88
CA ALA A 29 3.78 -1.04 -4.31
C ALA A 29 3.40 -0.66 -5.74
N THR A 30 3.57 0.60 -6.12
CA THR A 30 3.35 1.06 -7.50
C THR A 30 4.28 0.34 -8.48
N GLN A 31 5.55 0.17 -8.13
CA GLN A 31 6.49 -0.59 -8.94
C GLN A 31 6.11 -2.07 -9.05
N LEU A 32 5.66 -2.68 -7.97
CA LEU A 32 5.20 -4.07 -7.96
C LEU A 32 3.93 -4.25 -8.77
N ALA A 33 2.99 -3.33 -8.70
CA ALA A 33 1.77 -3.34 -9.50
C ALA A 33 2.08 -3.30 -11.00
N ALA A 34 3.07 -2.51 -11.42
CA ALA A 34 3.55 -2.49 -12.78
C ALA A 34 4.27 -3.80 -13.16
N LYS A 35 5.16 -4.30 -12.29
CA LYS A 35 5.92 -5.52 -12.50
C LYS A 35 5.03 -6.74 -12.73
N TYR A 36 3.97 -6.87 -11.96
CA TYR A 36 3.03 -8.00 -12.05
C TYR A 36 1.81 -7.70 -12.92
N ASN A 37 1.86 -6.63 -13.70
CA ASN A 37 0.84 -6.25 -14.68
C ASN A 37 -0.56 -6.01 -14.11
N CYS A 38 -0.66 -5.65 -12.86
CA CYS A 38 -1.94 -5.31 -12.21
C CYS A 38 -2.63 -4.11 -12.88
N GLN A 39 -1.84 -3.18 -13.39
CA GLN A 39 -2.31 -1.94 -14.01
C GLN A 39 -2.99 -2.15 -15.37
N ALA A 40 -2.90 -3.35 -15.96
CA ALA A 40 -3.65 -3.70 -17.17
C ALA A 40 -5.16 -3.73 -16.92
N CYS A 41 -5.58 -4.07 -15.70
CA CYS A 41 -6.98 -4.24 -15.32
C CYS A 41 -7.45 -3.36 -14.17
N HIS A 42 -6.53 -2.80 -13.39
CA HIS A 42 -6.82 -1.98 -12.23
C HIS A 42 -6.17 -0.60 -12.31
N ALA A 43 -6.84 0.40 -11.73
CA ALA A 43 -6.28 1.72 -11.47
C ALA A 43 -6.57 2.10 -10.01
N VAL A 44 -5.91 3.15 -9.50
CA VAL A 44 -6.09 3.58 -8.11
C VAL A 44 -7.49 4.09 -7.85
N ASP A 45 -8.02 4.94 -8.71
CA ASP A 45 -9.23 5.74 -8.47
C ASP A 45 -10.32 5.58 -9.51
N LYS A 46 -10.17 4.70 -10.50
CA LYS A 46 -11.19 4.44 -11.51
C LYS A 46 -11.26 2.96 -11.88
N LYS A 47 -12.44 2.51 -12.25
CA LYS A 47 -12.65 1.18 -12.83
C LYS A 47 -12.05 1.14 -14.24
N VAL A 48 -11.31 0.09 -14.54
CA VAL A 48 -10.81 -0.24 -15.89
C VAL A 48 -11.50 -1.52 -16.36
N VAL A 49 -10.88 -2.67 -16.18
CA VAL A 49 -11.53 -3.99 -16.34
C VAL A 49 -12.01 -4.47 -14.98
N GLY A 50 -11.15 -4.41 -13.97
CA GLY A 50 -11.47 -4.68 -12.58
C GLY A 50 -11.79 -3.43 -11.78
N PRO A 51 -12.18 -3.58 -10.51
CA PRO A 51 -12.47 -2.46 -9.63
C PRO A 51 -11.23 -1.60 -9.38
N SER A 52 -11.44 -0.31 -9.05
CA SER A 52 -10.36 0.54 -8.58
C SER A 52 -9.85 0.05 -7.21
N TYR A 53 -8.62 0.36 -6.88
CA TYR A 53 -8.09 0.02 -5.56
C TYR A 53 -8.84 0.73 -4.44
N LYS A 54 -9.33 1.94 -4.68
CA LYS A 54 -10.18 2.67 -3.72
C LYS A 54 -11.52 1.96 -3.47
N GLU A 55 -12.14 1.43 -4.50
CA GLU A 55 -13.38 0.63 -4.35
C GLU A 55 -13.12 -0.66 -3.57
N VAL A 56 -11.99 -1.34 -3.82
CA VAL A 56 -11.59 -2.53 -3.06
C VAL A 56 -11.37 -2.18 -1.60
N ALA A 57 -10.60 -1.14 -1.30
CA ALA A 57 -10.37 -0.68 0.07
C ALA A 57 -11.66 -0.34 0.80
N LYS A 58 -12.58 0.32 0.14
CA LYS A 58 -13.90 0.67 0.69
C LYS A 58 -14.74 -0.56 0.99
N LYS A 59 -14.78 -1.53 0.07
CA LYS A 59 -15.55 -2.76 0.25
C LYS A 59 -15.07 -3.58 1.44
N TYR A 60 -13.77 -3.67 1.63
CA TYR A 60 -13.17 -4.47 2.70
C TYR A 60 -12.84 -3.67 3.97
N ALA A 61 -13.26 -2.42 4.07
CA ALA A 61 -13.05 -1.62 5.27
C ALA A 61 -13.66 -2.30 6.50
N GLY A 62 -12.85 -2.45 7.56
CA GLY A 62 -13.27 -3.10 8.80
C GLY A 62 -13.27 -4.64 8.76
N ASP A 63 -12.99 -5.27 7.64
CA ASP A 63 -12.87 -6.72 7.54
C ASP A 63 -11.44 -7.14 7.97
N LYS A 64 -11.34 -7.81 9.11
CA LYS A 64 -10.05 -8.29 9.65
C LYS A 64 -9.38 -9.36 8.79
N ALA A 65 -10.15 -10.07 7.97
CA ALA A 65 -9.66 -11.10 7.06
C ALA A 65 -9.41 -10.57 5.64
N ALA A 66 -9.53 -9.27 5.41
CA ALA A 66 -9.43 -8.67 4.08
C ALA A 66 -8.11 -8.98 3.39
N ALA A 67 -6.99 -8.84 4.09
CA ALA A 67 -5.66 -9.11 3.52
C ALA A 67 -5.54 -10.55 3.02
N GLU A 68 -5.91 -11.51 3.82
CA GLU A 68 -5.87 -12.93 3.45
C GLU A 68 -6.80 -13.25 2.27
N LYS A 69 -8.00 -12.71 2.27
CA LYS A 69 -8.97 -12.86 1.16
C LYS A 69 -8.41 -12.31 -0.15
N LEU A 70 -7.80 -11.13 -0.11
CA LEU A 70 -7.24 -10.50 -1.30
C LEU A 70 -5.97 -11.19 -1.79
N GLU A 71 -5.10 -11.63 -0.89
CA GLU A 71 -3.93 -12.45 -1.24
C GLU A 71 -4.35 -13.73 -1.97
N HIS A 72 -5.35 -14.41 -1.43
CA HIS A 72 -5.92 -15.60 -2.08
C HIS A 72 -6.52 -15.28 -3.45
N LYS A 73 -7.27 -14.16 -3.56
CA LYS A 73 -7.86 -13.72 -4.82
C LYS A 73 -6.81 -13.46 -5.90
N VAL A 74 -5.72 -12.81 -5.58
CA VAL A 74 -4.62 -12.55 -6.53
C VAL A 74 -3.98 -13.86 -7.00
N LYS A 75 -3.71 -14.78 -6.10
CA LYS A 75 -3.07 -16.06 -6.44
C LYS A 75 -3.97 -16.98 -7.21
N SER A 76 -5.21 -17.09 -6.83
CA SER A 76 -6.17 -18.06 -7.39
C SER A 76 -7.06 -17.48 -8.49
N GLY A 77 -7.19 -16.16 -8.54
CA GLY A 77 -8.13 -15.49 -9.43
C GLY A 77 -9.58 -15.75 -9.05
N GLY A 78 -10.48 -15.50 -9.95
CA GLY A 78 -11.90 -15.75 -9.79
C GLY A 78 -12.79 -14.62 -10.24
N SER A 79 -14.10 -14.81 -10.13
CA SER A 79 -15.14 -13.87 -10.53
C SER A 79 -16.30 -13.87 -9.54
N GLY A 80 -17.26 -12.98 -9.74
CA GLY A 80 -18.53 -12.96 -9.00
C GLY A 80 -18.62 -11.86 -7.95
N VAL A 81 -17.53 -11.51 -7.26
CA VAL A 81 -17.55 -10.44 -6.24
C VAL A 81 -17.75 -9.05 -6.88
N TRP A 82 -17.14 -8.83 -8.03
CA TRP A 82 -17.17 -7.59 -8.78
C TRP A 82 -17.81 -7.71 -10.16
N GLY A 83 -18.51 -8.80 -10.41
CA GLY A 83 -19.15 -9.09 -11.67
C GLY A 83 -18.66 -10.37 -12.32
N ALA A 84 -19.04 -10.57 -13.59
CA ALA A 84 -18.80 -11.81 -14.30
C ALA A 84 -17.40 -11.92 -14.92
N ILE A 85 -16.71 -10.80 -15.13
CA ILE A 85 -15.37 -10.81 -15.74
C ILE A 85 -14.37 -11.39 -14.74
N PRO A 86 -13.69 -12.51 -15.08
CA PRO A 86 -12.78 -13.14 -14.14
C PRO A 86 -11.45 -12.38 -14.05
N MET A 87 -10.91 -12.30 -12.84
CA MET A 87 -9.52 -11.96 -12.61
C MET A 87 -8.69 -13.23 -12.82
N PRO A 88 -7.67 -13.21 -13.69
CA PRO A 88 -6.81 -14.38 -13.86
C PRO A 88 -5.94 -14.62 -12.63
N PRO A 89 -5.49 -15.85 -12.38
CA PRO A 89 -4.49 -16.13 -11.35
C PRO A 89 -3.18 -15.40 -11.64
N ASN A 90 -2.55 -14.86 -10.59
CA ASN A 90 -1.27 -14.18 -10.70
C ASN A 90 -0.24 -14.82 -9.77
N ASN A 91 0.91 -15.16 -10.31
CA ASN A 91 2.00 -15.73 -9.53
C ASN A 91 2.87 -14.62 -8.93
N VAL A 92 2.40 -14.05 -7.82
CA VAL A 92 3.12 -13.01 -7.08
C VAL A 92 3.75 -13.64 -5.83
N PRO A 93 5.06 -13.46 -5.60
CA PRO A 93 5.71 -13.94 -4.38
C PRO A 93 5.05 -13.36 -3.11
N ASP A 94 4.99 -14.14 -2.04
CA ASP A 94 4.24 -13.81 -0.83
C ASP A 94 4.63 -12.45 -0.23
N ALA A 95 5.92 -12.11 -0.19
CA ALA A 95 6.38 -10.84 0.34
C ALA A 95 5.90 -9.64 -0.50
N ASP A 96 5.96 -9.75 -1.81
CA ASP A 96 5.47 -8.72 -2.73
C ASP A 96 3.95 -8.61 -2.70
N LEU A 97 3.27 -9.74 -2.62
CA LEU A 97 1.82 -9.79 -2.51
C LEU A 97 1.31 -9.11 -1.24
N LYS A 98 1.96 -9.36 -0.11
CA LYS A 98 1.64 -8.69 1.15
C LYS A 98 1.76 -7.17 1.01
N THR A 99 2.84 -6.69 0.44
CA THR A 99 3.07 -5.25 0.19
C THR A 99 1.97 -4.66 -0.71
N LEU A 100 1.63 -5.34 -1.80
CA LEU A 100 0.56 -4.92 -2.71
C LEU A 100 -0.80 -4.85 -2.02
N VAL A 101 -1.18 -5.89 -1.30
CA VAL A 101 -2.48 -5.97 -0.63
C VAL A 101 -2.61 -4.93 0.47
N GLU A 102 -1.58 -4.72 1.28
CA GLU A 102 -1.57 -3.67 2.30
C GLU A 102 -1.76 -2.28 1.67
N TRP A 103 -1.09 -2.03 0.57
CA TRP A 103 -1.22 -0.77 -0.18
C TRP A 103 -2.62 -0.59 -0.77
N ILE A 104 -3.20 -1.62 -1.37
CA ILE A 104 -4.55 -1.59 -1.91
C ILE A 104 -5.58 -1.30 -0.81
N LEU A 105 -5.47 -1.96 0.33
CA LEU A 105 -6.38 -1.75 1.46
C LEU A 105 -6.24 -0.37 2.12
N ALA A 106 -5.12 0.29 1.94
CA ALA A 106 -4.88 1.65 2.43
C ALA A 106 -5.31 2.75 1.44
N ALA A 107 -5.76 2.41 0.25
CA ALA A 107 -6.20 3.38 -0.76
C ALA A 107 -7.45 4.15 -0.29
N LYS A 108 -7.45 5.48 -0.52
CA LYS A 108 -8.53 6.39 -0.09
C LYS A 108 -9.01 7.30 -1.23
#